data_9e49efa91b57b60cfa3d3183b26c89e9
#
_entry.id   9e49efa91b57b60cfa3d3183b26c89e9
#
_cell.length_a   1.000
_cell.length_b   1.000
_cell.length_c   1.000
_cell.angle_alpha   90.00
_cell.angle_beta   90.00
_cell.angle_gamma   90.00
#
_symmetry.space_group_name_H-M   'P 1'
#
loop_
_entity.id
_entity.type
_entity.pdbx_description
1 polymer ?
#
loop_
_entity_poly.entity_id
_entity_poly.type
_entity_poly.pdbx_seq_one_letter_code
_entity_poly.pdbx_strand_id
1 'polypeptide(L)'
;MLYNKYRPQTFSQMVGQESVVRILRNAIILDKIPHTFLFEGLRGTGKTTLARVLSVAVNCQAPVEGDPCLQCDTCMNPSKNTLEIDAGSNRGVEYIEELRDTLRLRPLKGKRRTVIIDECHMLTEAAANAALKLFEEPPNHVILVLCTTGQTNNPNTKVAKAFNTLASRCMRFQFAAVDIDDIITKLRYVCEQEDRKVEDDILRGIARKSHGSVRDAESLLDSILTFSDAPVIKINDVRWLISAEDDKALELLESLCSTRPFESILLVSKFHEEGFNLFAIAKLCAELSTEALQISLDKESFYSDSQKKRLFETSKTVDTHYLLDIIRSLGQIKYSSLSDGKQDLEIVLADLAYSISSQPSVAW
;
A
#
# COMPACT_ATOMS: atom_id res chain seq x y z
N MET A 1 0.22 7.73 17.16
CA MET A 1 0.25 7.19 15.78
C MET A 1 -0.03 8.30 14.79
N LEU A 2 0.98 8.68 14.01
CA LEU A 2 0.95 9.80 13.05
C LEU A 2 -0.13 9.64 11.99
N TYR A 3 -0.33 8.43 11.45
CA TYR A 3 -1.35 8.16 10.44
C TYR A 3 -2.80 8.47 10.89
N ASN A 4 -3.06 8.56 12.21
CA ASN A 4 -4.35 9.01 12.72
C ASN A 4 -4.37 10.53 12.92
N LYS A 5 -3.28 11.12 13.43
CA LYS A 5 -3.15 12.56 13.71
C LYS A 5 -3.18 13.38 12.42
N TYR A 6 -2.49 12.92 11.37
CA TYR A 6 -2.34 13.60 10.09
C TYR A 6 -3.21 13.03 8.97
N ARG A 7 -4.26 12.29 9.35
CA ARG A 7 -5.23 11.76 8.39
C ARG A 7 -5.92 12.90 7.65
N PRO A 8 -5.93 12.90 6.31
CA PRO A 8 -6.62 13.89 5.50
C PRO A 8 -8.08 14.09 5.91
N GLN A 9 -8.50 15.34 6.04
CA GLN A 9 -9.87 15.74 6.35
C GLN A 9 -10.55 16.42 5.17
N THR A 10 -9.79 16.80 4.13
CA THR A 10 -10.28 17.42 2.89
C THR A 10 -9.71 16.67 1.69
N PHE A 11 -10.33 16.83 0.53
CA PHE A 11 -9.81 16.30 -0.73
C PHE A 11 -8.45 16.90 -1.08
N SER A 12 -8.23 18.17 -0.78
CA SER A 12 -6.96 18.88 -1.03
C SER A 12 -5.79 18.33 -0.20
N GLN A 13 -6.06 17.69 0.94
CA GLN A 13 -5.04 17.06 1.78
C GLN A 13 -4.72 15.62 1.37
N MET A 14 -5.48 15.05 0.43
CA MET A 14 -5.18 13.70 -0.06
C MET A 14 -3.86 13.69 -0.81
N VAL A 15 -3.10 12.63 -0.59
CA VAL A 15 -1.81 12.41 -1.25
C VAL A 15 -1.99 11.40 -2.37
N GLY A 16 -1.60 11.78 -3.58
CA GLY A 16 -1.88 11.01 -4.79
C GLY A 16 -3.38 10.92 -5.12
N GLN A 17 -3.77 10.03 -6.00
CA GLN A 17 -5.15 9.76 -6.40
C GLN A 17 -5.87 10.97 -7.06
N GLU A 18 -5.12 11.87 -7.74
CA GLU A 18 -5.64 13.15 -8.29
C GLU A 18 -6.87 12.94 -9.17
N SER A 19 -6.90 11.88 -9.98
CA SER A 19 -8.02 11.60 -10.87
C SER A 19 -9.29 11.26 -10.09
N VAL A 20 -9.18 10.43 -9.06
CA VAL A 20 -10.30 10.04 -8.19
C VAL A 20 -10.80 11.24 -7.41
N VAL A 21 -9.88 11.99 -6.79
CA VAL A 21 -10.16 13.21 -6.03
C VAL A 21 -10.90 14.23 -6.90
N ARG A 22 -10.42 14.49 -8.12
CA ARG A 22 -11.03 15.44 -9.05
C ARG A 22 -12.46 15.04 -9.42
N ILE A 23 -12.72 13.76 -9.68
CA ILE A 23 -14.06 13.28 -10.04
C ILE A 23 -15.01 13.46 -8.85
N LEU A 24 -14.60 13.10 -7.64
CA LEU A 24 -15.45 13.23 -6.46
C LEU A 24 -15.71 14.69 -6.08
N ARG A 25 -14.72 15.57 -6.15
CA ARG A 25 -14.90 17.02 -5.96
C ARG A 25 -15.90 17.60 -6.96
N ASN A 26 -15.78 17.26 -8.23
CA ASN A 26 -16.71 17.70 -9.25
C ASN A 26 -18.13 17.17 -9.00
N ALA A 27 -18.29 15.94 -8.53
CA ALA A 27 -19.59 15.38 -8.17
C ALA A 27 -20.24 16.18 -7.01
N ILE A 28 -19.46 16.63 -6.02
CA ILE A 28 -19.92 17.50 -4.94
C ILE A 28 -20.35 18.87 -5.48
N ILE A 29 -19.51 19.52 -6.30
CA ILE A 29 -19.77 20.86 -6.85
C ILE A 29 -21.05 20.86 -7.71
N LEU A 30 -21.25 19.80 -8.49
CA LEU A 30 -22.41 19.65 -9.39
C LEU A 30 -23.66 19.09 -8.71
N ASP A 31 -23.57 18.71 -7.41
CA ASP A 31 -24.61 17.98 -6.66
C ASP A 31 -25.11 16.71 -7.40
N LYS A 32 -24.19 16.03 -8.12
CA LYS A 32 -24.43 14.79 -8.89
C LYS A 32 -23.65 13.63 -8.31
N ILE A 33 -24.00 13.25 -7.08
CA ILE A 33 -23.26 12.24 -6.34
C ILE A 33 -23.95 10.88 -6.54
N PRO A 34 -23.26 9.87 -7.09
CA PRO A 34 -23.75 8.49 -7.14
C PRO A 34 -24.09 7.94 -5.75
N HIS A 35 -24.95 6.95 -5.71
CA HIS A 35 -25.36 6.32 -4.46
C HIS A 35 -24.41 5.20 -4.01
N THR A 36 -23.68 4.58 -4.95
CA THR A 36 -22.87 3.38 -4.68
C THR A 36 -21.48 3.53 -5.27
N PHE A 37 -20.47 3.34 -4.44
CA PHE A 37 -19.06 3.44 -4.79
C PHE A 37 -18.31 2.17 -4.43
N LEU A 38 -17.32 1.80 -5.23
CA LEU A 38 -16.33 0.78 -4.93
C LEU A 38 -14.93 1.37 -5.07
N PHE A 39 -14.19 1.43 -3.98
CA PHE A 39 -12.81 1.87 -3.90
C PHE A 39 -11.90 0.64 -3.79
N GLU A 40 -11.14 0.37 -4.84
CA GLU A 40 -10.26 -0.79 -4.96
C GLU A 40 -8.79 -0.34 -5.01
N GLY A 41 -7.89 -1.08 -4.39
CA GLY A 41 -6.45 -0.81 -4.45
C GLY A 41 -5.69 -1.28 -3.23
N LEU A 42 -4.37 -1.12 -3.23
CA LEU A 42 -3.48 -1.55 -2.16
C LEU A 42 -3.87 -0.97 -0.80
N ARG A 43 -3.49 -1.68 0.28
CA ARG A 43 -3.68 -1.20 1.64
C ARG A 43 -2.91 0.10 1.85
N GLY A 44 -3.48 1.04 2.61
CA GLY A 44 -2.80 2.30 2.97
C GLY A 44 -2.73 3.36 1.88
N THR A 45 -3.40 3.19 0.72
CA THR A 45 -3.47 4.15 -0.39
C THR A 45 -4.55 5.23 -0.23
N GLY A 46 -5.27 5.26 0.89
CA GLY A 46 -6.23 6.32 1.21
C GLY A 46 -7.70 6.02 0.94
N LYS A 47 -8.11 4.78 0.58
CA LYS A 47 -9.50 4.40 0.28
C LYS A 47 -10.50 4.82 1.35
N THR A 48 -10.35 4.31 2.56
CA THR A 48 -11.24 4.60 3.69
C THR A 48 -11.17 6.07 4.10
N THR A 49 -10.00 6.69 3.99
CA THR A 49 -9.81 8.13 4.24
C THR A 49 -10.63 8.96 3.26
N LEU A 50 -10.54 8.67 1.95
CA LEU A 50 -11.30 9.37 0.93
C LEU A 50 -12.81 9.15 1.07
N ALA A 51 -13.23 7.94 1.46
CA ALA A 51 -14.63 7.66 1.78
C ALA A 51 -15.16 8.52 2.94
N ARG A 52 -14.35 8.73 3.98
CA ARG A 52 -14.67 9.64 5.10
C ARG A 52 -14.74 11.09 4.65
N VAL A 53 -13.78 11.57 3.86
CA VAL A 53 -13.79 12.93 3.30
C VAL A 53 -15.04 13.13 2.46
N LEU A 54 -15.39 12.20 1.58
CA LEU A 54 -16.62 12.23 0.78
C LEU A 54 -17.86 12.34 1.68
N SER A 55 -17.96 11.53 2.73
CA SER A 55 -19.09 11.55 3.68
C SER A 55 -19.27 12.90 4.36
N VAL A 56 -18.19 13.57 4.71
CA VAL A 56 -18.22 14.92 5.32
C VAL A 56 -18.59 15.96 4.28
N ALA A 57 -17.99 15.90 3.10
CA ALA A 57 -18.18 16.87 2.02
C ALA A 57 -19.64 16.91 1.51
N VAL A 58 -20.28 15.74 1.34
CA VAL A 58 -21.69 15.65 0.88
C VAL A 58 -22.69 16.30 1.85
N ASN A 59 -22.32 16.38 3.12
CA ASN A 59 -23.14 16.96 4.18
C ASN A 59 -22.68 18.37 4.59
N CYS A 60 -21.61 18.88 4.01
CA CYS A 60 -21.09 20.21 4.34
C CYS A 60 -22.09 21.30 3.94
N GLN A 61 -22.31 22.28 4.85
CA GLN A 61 -23.23 23.40 4.61
C GLN A 61 -22.63 24.48 3.71
N ALA A 62 -21.30 24.61 3.70
CA ALA A 62 -20.57 25.60 2.93
C ALA A 62 -19.27 24.99 2.36
N PRO A 63 -19.37 24.07 1.38
CA PRO A 63 -18.18 23.50 0.76
C PRO A 63 -17.45 24.56 -0.07
N VAL A 64 -16.11 24.54 0.00
CA VAL A 64 -15.26 25.43 -0.80
C VAL A 64 -14.60 24.57 -1.89
N GLU A 65 -14.91 24.84 -3.14
CA GLU A 65 -14.41 24.07 -4.29
C GLU A 65 -14.59 22.54 -4.14
N GLY A 66 -15.68 22.13 -3.47
CA GLY A 66 -15.98 20.73 -3.19
C GLY A 66 -15.33 20.17 -1.90
N ASP A 67 -14.40 20.87 -1.28
CA ASP A 67 -13.85 20.49 0.02
C ASP A 67 -14.79 20.85 1.18
N PRO A 68 -14.86 20.03 2.24
CA PRO A 68 -15.63 20.35 3.44
C PRO A 68 -15.02 21.52 4.18
N CYS A 69 -15.87 22.42 4.71
CA CYS A 69 -15.42 23.63 5.41
C CYS A 69 -14.79 23.37 6.79
N LEU A 70 -14.93 22.19 7.35
CA LEU A 70 -14.44 21.74 8.67
C LEU A 70 -14.94 22.53 9.88
N GLN A 71 -15.89 23.47 9.70
CA GLN A 71 -16.38 24.38 10.75
C GLN A 71 -17.88 24.23 11.03
N CYS A 72 -18.69 23.77 10.07
CA CYS A 72 -20.12 23.60 10.27
C CYS A 72 -20.45 22.39 11.15
N ASP A 73 -21.66 22.33 11.70
CA ASP A 73 -22.10 21.27 12.63
C ASP A 73 -21.94 19.85 12.03
N THR A 74 -22.20 19.70 10.72
CA THR A 74 -22.05 18.40 10.04
C THR A 74 -20.59 18.01 9.85
N CYS A 75 -19.68 18.95 9.62
CA CYS A 75 -18.25 18.69 9.54
C CYS A 75 -17.65 18.37 10.91
N MET A 76 -18.08 19.07 11.96
CA MET A 76 -17.59 18.85 13.33
C MET A 76 -18.12 17.55 13.96
N ASN A 77 -19.24 17.02 13.46
CA ASN A 77 -19.89 15.82 13.99
C ASN A 77 -20.15 14.78 12.88
N PRO A 78 -19.12 14.28 12.19
CA PRO A 78 -19.27 13.39 11.04
C PRO A 78 -19.94 12.06 11.40
N SER A 79 -19.77 11.55 12.61
CA SER A 79 -20.34 10.27 13.08
C SER A 79 -21.88 10.27 13.10
N LYS A 80 -22.54 11.43 13.09
CA LYS A 80 -24.01 11.50 13.00
C LYS A 80 -24.55 11.06 11.64
N ASN A 81 -23.73 11.20 10.59
CA ASN A 81 -24.11 10.92 9.20
C ASN A 81 -23.27 9.84 8.55
N THR A 82 -22.20 9.37 9.20
CA THR A 82 -21.29 8.34 8.69
C THR A 82 -21.38 7.12 9.59
N LEU A 83 -21.66 5.98 8.99
CA LEU A 83 -21.54 4.66 9.61
C LEU A 83 -20.39 3.92 8.94
N GLU A 84 -19.38 3.54 9.70
CA GLU A 84 -18.23 2.80 9.20
C GLU A 84 -18.26 1.38 9.79
N ILE A 85 -18.11 0.40 8.92
CA ILE A 85 -18.24 -1.03 9.20
C ILE A 85 -16.96 -1.70 8.71
N ASP A 86 -16.28 -2.39 9.59
CA ASP A 86 -15.21 -3.31 9.21
C ASP A 86 -15.84 -4.70 8.94
N ALA A 87 -15.81 -5.13 7.68
CA ALA A 87 -16.35 -6.43 7.27
C ALA A 87 -15.51 -7.60 7.80
N GLY A 88 -14.28 -7.38 8.24
CA GLY A 88 -13.49 -8.39 8.94
C GLY A 88 -14.12 -8.81 10.26
N SER A 89 -14.66 -7.84 11.01
CA SER A 89 -15.31 -8.03 12.31
C SER A 89 -16.83 -8.26 12.19
N ASN A 90 -17.49 -7.66 11.19
CA ASN A 90 -18.95 -7.65 11.01
C ASN A 90 -19.37 -8.25 9.66
N ARG A 91 -19.12 -9.55 9.45
CA ARG A 91 -19.28 -10.24 8.17
C ARG A 91 -20.57 -11.06 8.02
N GLY A 92 -21.44 -11.04 9.05
CA GLY A 92 -22.68 -11.84 9.10
C GLY A 92 -23.87 -11.20 8.37
N VAL A 93 -24.90 -12.02 8.06
CA VAL A 93 -26.12 -11.59 7.39
C VAL A 93 -26.96 -10.69 8.30
N GLU A 94 -27.06 -11.04 9.57
CA GLU A 94 -27.87 -10.33 10.56
C GLU A 94 -27.47 -8.86 10.62
N TYR A 95 -26.17 -8.58 10.55
CA TYR A 95 -25.65 -7.23 10.58
C TYR A 95 -26.08 -6.41 9.33
N ILE A 96 -26.10 -7.03 8.16
CA ILE A 96 -26.54 -6.37 6.91
C ILE A 96 -28.04 -6.09 6.95
N GLU A 97 -28.83 -6.97 7.57
CA GLU A 97 -30.28 -6.77 7.73
C GLU A 97 -30.58 -5.63 8.71
N GLU A 98 -29.91 -5.58 9.86
CA GLU A 98 -30.03 -4.47 10.82
C GLU A 98 -29.60 -3.14 10.19
N LEU A 99 -28.49 -3.16 9.41
CA LEU A 99 -28.03 -2.01 8.65
C LEU A 99 -29.13 -1.52 7.70
N ARG A 100 -29.71 -2.40 6.90
CA ARG A 100 -30.78 -2.05 5.95
C ARG A 100 -31.97 -1.39 6.64
N ASP A 101 -32.39 -1.90 7.79
CA ASP A 101 -33.53 -1.35 8.54
C ASP A 101 -33.18 0.03 9.13
N THR A 102 -31.95 0.21 9.63
CA THR A 102 -31.45 1.50 10.11
C THR A 102 -31.39 2.56 8.99
N LEU A 103 -31.07 2.15 7.77
CA LEU A 103 -30.93 3.06 6.63
C LEU A 103 -32.26 3.50 6.01
N ARG A 104 -33.40 2.93 6.42
CA ARG A 104 -34.72 3.45 6.05
C ARG A 104 -35.01 4.81 6.66
N LEU A 105 -34.37 5.13 7.80
CA LEU A 105 -34.54 6.39 8.49
C LEU A 105 -33.61 7.44 7.91
N ARG A 106 -34.17 8.62 7.61
CA ARG A 106 -33.36 9.78 7.17
C ARG A 106 -32.47 10.28 8.30
N PRO A 107 -31.31 10.88 7.96
CA PRO A 107 -30.48 11.52 8.97
C PRO A 107 -31.24 12.69 9.63
N LEU A 108 -31.07 12.84 10.94
CA LEU A 108 -31.69 13.96 11.69
C LEU A 108 -31.08 15.33 11.29
N LYS A 109 -29.82 15.33 10.93
CA LYS A 109 -29.06 16.48 10.44
C LYS A 109 -28.21 16.07 9.23
N GLY A 110 -28.08 16.96 8.25
CA GLY A 110 -27.38 16.66 6.99
C GLY A 110 -28.32 16.20 5.88
N LYS A 111 -27.77 16.08 4.66
CA LYS A 111 -28.53 15.71 3.45
C LYS A 111 -28.51 14.20 3.21
N ARG A 112 -27.38 13.55 3.54
CA ARG A 112 -27.09 12.17 3.18
C ARG A 112 -26.55 11.39 4.38
N ARG A 113 -26.87 10.09 4.46
CA ARG A 113 -26.23 9.13 5.35
C ARG A 113 -25.25 8.32 4.52
N THR A 114 -23.99 8.28 4.92
CA THR A 114 -22.95 7.51 4.25
C THR A 114 -22.62 6.26 5.05
N VAL A 115 -22.60 5.11 4.38
CA VAL A 115 -22.13 3.84 4.93
C VAL A 115 -20.83 3.47 4.24
N ILE A 116 -19.80 3.27 5.01
CA ILE A 116 -18.48 2.82 4.55
C ILE A 116 -18.31 1.39 5.02
N ILE A 117 -18.16 0.46 4.08
CA ILE A 117 -17.88 -0.96 4.38
C ILE A 117 -16.43 -1.20 4.00
N ASP A 118 -15.56 -1.22 5.01
CA ASP A 118 -14.14 -1.47 4.81
C ASP A 118 -13.86 -2.98 4.75
N GLU A 119 -12.81 -3.36 4.01
CA GLU A 119 -12.42 -4.75 3.71
C GLU A 119 -13.61 -5.62 3.24
N CYS A 120 -14.47 -5.05 2.39
CA CYS A 120 -15.74 -5.67 1.99
C CYS A 120 -15.59 -7.04 1.30
N HIS A 121 -14.39 -7.41 0.85
CA HIS A 121 -14.07 -8.76 0.36
C HIS A 121 -14.12 -9.83 1.46
N MET A 122 -14.15 -9.43 2.75
CA MET A 122 -14.30 -10.32 3.89
C MET A 122 -15.77 -10.67 4.22
N LEU A 123 -16.75 -10.05 3.56
CA LEU A 123 -18.17 -10.40 3.72
C LEU A 123 -18.39 -11.87 3.35
N THR A 124 -19.24 -12.55 4.12
CA THR A 124 -19.70 -13.89 3.75
C THR A 124 -20.54 -13.85 2.48
N GLU A 125 -20.65 -14.99 1.75
CA GLU A 125 -21.52 -15.09 0.58
C GLU A 125 -22.95 -14.67 0.90
N ALA A 126 -23.48 -15.11 2.04
CA ALA A 126 -24.83 -14.80 2.48
C ALA A 126 -25.00 -13.30 2.78
N ALA A 127 -24.00 -12.66 3.45
CA ALA A 127 -24.03 -11.22 3.72
C ALA A 127 -23.93 -10.40 2.43
N ALA A 128 -23.05 -10.77 1.49
CA ALA A 128 -22.94 -10.11 0.20
C ALA A 128 -24.24 -10.21 -0.60
N ASN A 129 -24.89 -11.36 -0.61
CA ASN A 129 -26.20 -11.54 -1.26
C ASN A 129 -27.31 -10.73 -0.57
N ALA A 130 -27.35 -10.66 0.76
CA ALA A 130 -28.30 -9.83 1.50
C ALA A 130 -28.11 -8.33 1.19
N ALA A 131 -26.87 -7.90 0.97
CA ALA A 131 -26.53 -6.53 0.61
C ALA A 131 -26.99 -6.15 -0.81
N LEU A 132 -27.11 -7.10 -1.75
CA LEU A 132 -27.45 -6.81 -3.16
C LEU A 132 -28.67 -5.91 -3.30
N LYS A 133 -29.75 -6.19 -2.57
CA LYS A 133 -30.97 -5.40 -2.64
C LYS A 133 -30.78 -3.94 -2.22
N LEU A 134 -29.92 -3.70 -1.23
CA LEU A 134 -29.58 -2.36 -0.76
C LEU A 134 -28.73 -1.59 -1.81
N PHE A 135 -27.87 -2.30 -2.56
CA PHE A 135 -27.04 -1.72 -3.59
C PHE A 135 -27.76 -1.54 -4.94
N GLU A 136 -28.82 -2.30 -5.20
CA GLU A 136 -29.68 -2.14 -6.39
C GLU A 136 -30.58 -0.92 -6.25
N GLU A 137 -31.21 -0.78 -5.08
CA GLU A 137 -32.19 0.29 -4.82
C GLU A 137 -31.85 1.02 -3.49
N PRO A 138 -30.74 1.75 -3.43
CA PRO A 138 -30.38 2.49 -2.22
C PRO A 138 -31.39 3.62 -1.99
N PRO A 139 -31.78 3.87 -0.72
CA PRO A 139 -32.62 5.03 -0.41
C PRO A 139 -31.96 6.34 -0.89
N ASN A 140 -32.74 7.31 -1.39
CA ASN A 140 -32.24 8.56 -1.98
C ASN A 140 -31.33 9.36 -1.07
N HIS A 141 -31.41 9.19 0.23
CA HIS A 141 -30.55 9.85 1.22
C HIS A 141 -29.34 9.02 1.65
N VAL A 142 -29.10 7.87 1.03
CA VAL A 142 -28.00 6.95 1.40
C VAL A 142 -26.93 6.96 0.33
N ILE A 143 -25.68 6.96 0.78
CA ILE A 143 -24.48 6.71 -0.02
C ILE A 143 -23.79 5.48 0.56
N LEU A 144 -23.45 4.52 -0.28
CA LEU A 144 -22.77 3.28 0.07
C LEU A 144 -21.38 3.30 -0.54
N VAL A 145 -20.34 3.11 0.26
CA VAL A 145 -18.95 3.05 -0.18
C VAL A 145 -18.34 1.73 0.26
N LEU A 146 -17.99 0.91 -0.70
CA LEU A 146 -17.23 -0.33 -0.49
C LEU A 146 -15.76 -0.02 -0.63
N CYS A 147 -14.94 -0.45 0.33
CA CYS A 147 -13.48 -0.38 0.24
C CYS A 147 -12.90 -1.80 0.25
N THR A 148 -11.95 -2.08 -0.64
CA THR A 148 -11.32 -3.41 -0.74
C THR A 148 -9.89 -3.30 -1.22
N THR A 149 -9.07 -4.27 -0.84
CA THR A 149 -7.73 -4.46 -1.41
C THR A 149 -7.73 -5.19 -2.76
N GLY A 150 -8.90 -5.64 -3.24
CA GLY A 150 -9.03 -6.35 -4.51
C GLY A 150 -8.56 -7.81 -4.50
N GLN A 151 -8.03 -8.28 -3.38
CA GLN A 151 -7.50 -9.66 -3.26
C GLN A 151 -8.61 -10.64 -2.85
N THR A 152 -9.38 -11.11 -3.80
CA THR A 152 -10.06 -12.40 -3.63
C THR A 152 -9.07 -13.50 -4.05
N ASN A 153 -8.53 -14.24 -3.10
CA ASN A 153 -7.51 -15.27 -3.31
C ASN A 153 -7.90 -16.36 -4.33
N ASN A 154 -9.18 -16.44 -4.69
CA ASN A 154 -9.68 -17.35 -5.72
C ASN A 154 -10.95 -16.78 -6.37
N PRO A 155 -10.89 -16.32 -7.65
CA PRO A 155 -12.03 -15.71 -8.34
C PRO A 155 -13.22 -16.67 -8.57
N ASN A 156 -13.00 -17.97 -8.42
CA ASN A 156 -14.03 -19.00 -8.66
C ASN A 156 -14.87 -19.34 -7.42
N THR A 157 -14.55 -18.78 -6.25
CA THR A 157 -15.33 -19.01 -5.03
C THR A 157 -16.72 -18.35 -5.13
N LYS A 158 -17.71 -18.93 -4.42
CA LYS A 158 -19.04 -18.34 -4.32
C LYS A 158 -19.01 -16.92 -3.74
N VAL A 159 -18.13 -16.70 -2.76
CA VAL A 159 -17.90 -15.37 -2.15
C VAL A 159 -17.43 -14.36 -3.20
N ALA A 160 -16.43 -14.72 -4.03
CA ALA A 160 -15.94 -13.85 -5.08
C ALA A 160 -17.03 -13.52 -6.12
N LYS A 161 -17.87 -14.48 -6.48
CA LYS A 161 -19.00 -14.27 -7.41
C LYS A 161 -20.03 -13.31 -6.82
N ALA A 162 -20.42 -13.50 -5.55
CA ALA A 162 -21.36 -12.61 -4.86
C ALA A 162 -20.81 -11.20 -4.74
N PHE A 163 -19.50 -11.06 -4.40
CA PHE A 163 -18.83 -9.77 -4.37
C PHE A 163 -18.79 -9.10 -5.76
N ASN A 164 -18.44 -9.82 -6.82
CA ASN A 164 -18.43 -9.29 -8.19
C ASN A 164 -19.82 -8.81 -8.63
N THR A 165 -20.87 -9.47 -8.19
CA THR A 165 -22.25 -9.07 -8.44
C THR A 165 -22.58 -7.75 -7.71
N LEU A 166 -22.14 -7.56 -6.48
CA LEU A 166 -22.21 -6.28 -5.75
C LEU A 166 -21.41 -5.18 -6.46
N ALA A 167 -20.17 -5.48 -6.78
CA ALA A 167 -19.23 -4.56 -7.41
C ALA A 167 -19.71 -4.05 -8.78
N SER A 168 -20.48 -4.85 -9.53
CA SER A 168 -21.05 -4.45 -10.82
C SER A 168 -22.10 -3.33 -10.73
N ARG A 169 -22.63 -3.08 -9.53
CA ARG A 169 -23.63 -2.03 -9.23
C ARG A 169 -23.02 -0.75 -8.71
N CYS A 170 -21.70 -0.73 -8.54
CA CYS A 170 -20.98 0.38 -7.96
C CYS A 170 -20.19 1.16 -9.02
N MET A 171 -20.09 2.46 -8.83
CA MET A 171 -19.10 3.26 -9.55
C MET A 171 -17.71 2.93 -9.02
N ARG A 172 -16.85 2.36 -9.86
CA ARG A 172 -15.53 1.85 -9.48
C ARG A 172 -14.46 2.92 -9.56
N PHE A 173 -13.62 2.96 -8.54
CA PHE A 173 -12.41 3.80 -8.48
C PHE A 173 -11.22 2.94 -8.10
N GLN A 174 -10.22 2.92 -8.97
CA GLN A 174 -8.96 2.23 -8.74
C GLN A 174 -7.98 3.17 -8.06
N PHE A 175 -7.51 2.78 -6.88
CA PHE A 175 -6.46 3.48 -6.13
C PHE A 175 -5.10 2.87 -6.49
N ALA A 176 -4.26 3.67 -7.09
CA ALA A 176 -2.89 3.28 -7.40
C ALA A 176 -2.01 3.34 -6.14
N ALA A 177 -0.86 2.66 -6.19
CA ALA A 177 0.22 2.93 -5.24
C ALA A 177 0.60 4.41 -5.34
N VAL A 178 0.83 5.06 -4.20
CA VAL A 178 1.21 6.48 -4.17
C VAL A 178 2.69 6.60 -4.55
N ASP A 179 3.00 7.60 -5.37
CA ASP A 179 4.35 7.84 -5.83
C ASP A 179 5.30 8.19 -4.68
N ILE A 180 6.56 7.81 -4.84
CA ILE A 180 7.60 7.99 -3.81
C ILE A 180 7.75 9.47 -3.44
N ASP A 181 7.74 10.37 -4.42
CA ASP A 181 7.91 11.82 -4.19
C ASP A 181 6.73 12.43 -3.44
N ASP A 182 5.51 11.96 -3.71
CA ASP A 182 4.32 12.34 -2.99
C ASP A 182 4.38 11.90 -1.52
N ILE A 183 4.84 10.66 -1.29
CA ILE A 183 5.04 10.14 0.08
C ILE A 183 6.11 10.97 0.81
N ILE A 184 7.25 11.25 0.18
CA ILE A 184 8.32 12.08 0.77
C ILE A 184 7.77 13.46 1.15
N THR A 185 6.99 14.08 0.26
CA THR A 185 6.37 15.39 0.51
C THR A 185 5.44 15.33 1.72
N LYS A 186 4.64 14.28 1.84
CA LYS A 186 3.78 14.06 3.00
C LYS A 186 4.57 13.85 4.28
N LEU A 187 5.60 13.03 4.26
CA LEU A 187 6.45 12.76 5.43
C LEU A 187 7.19 14.03 5.89
N ARG A 188 7.68 14.84 4.94
CA ARG A 188 8.32 16.14 5.25
C ARG A 188 7.35 17.08 5.94
N TYR A 189 6.12 17.20 5.41
CA TYR A 189 5.05 17.96 6.06
C TYR A 189 4.80 17.47 7.50
N VAL A 190 4.73 16.15 7.72
CA VAL A 190 4.52 15.60 9.06
C VAL A 190 5.70 15.94 9.99
N CYS A 191 6.94 15.83 9.52
CA CYS A 191 8.14 16.22 10.29
C CYS A 191 8.10 17.70 10.70
N GLU A 192 7.72 18.60 9.79
CA GLU A 192 7.55 20.03 10.05
C GLU A 192 6.49 20.29 11.13
N GLN A 193 5.36 19.57 11.07
CA GLN A 193 4.28 19.72 12.07
C GLN A 193 4.65 19.16 13.45
N GLU A 194 5.57 18.19 13.52
CA GLU A 194 6.10 17.63 14.77
C GLU A 194 7.34 18.39 15.28
N ASP A 195 7.73 19.47 14.59
CA ASP A 195 8.97 20.24 14.88
C ASP A 195 10.22 19.36 14.95
N ARG A 196 10.33 18.39 14.03
CA ARG A 196 11.43 17.41 13.97
C ARG A 196 12.14 17.50 12.63
N LYS A 197 13.46 17.46 12.65
CA LYS A 197 14.29 17.40 11.44
C LYS A 197 14.76 15.99 11.18
N VAL A 198 14.47 15.48 10.00
CA VAL A 198 14.83 14.13 9.55
C VAL A 198 15.58 14.29 8.23
N GLU A 199 16.72 13.61 8.07
CA GLU A 199 17.48 13.64 6.81
C GLU A 199 16.65 13.09 5.65
N ASP A 200 16.78 13.68 4.47
CA ASP A 200 16.02 13.31 3.27
C ASP A 200 16.25 11.85 2.85
N ASP A 201 17.42 11.30 3.08
CA ASP A 201 17.73 9.89 2.80
C ASP A 201 16.87 8.94 3.65
N ILE A 202 16.53 9.33 4.88
CA ILE A 202 15.61 8.60 5.74
C ILE A 202 14.19 8.62 5.14
N LEU A 203 13.71 9.80 4.74
CA LEU A 203 12.38 9.95 4.14
C LEU A 203 12.25 9.16 2.84
N ARG A 204 13.30 9.15 2.01
CA ARG A 204 13.38 8.32 0.80
C ARG A 204 13.35 6.81 1.13
N GLY A 205 14.12 6.39 2.14
CA GLY A 205 14.12 5.01 2.61
C GLY A 205 12.75 4.55 3.10
N ILE A 206 12.07 5.38 3.90
CA ILE A 206 10.69 5.12 4.36
C ILE A 206 9.74 5.01 3.16
N ALA A 207 9.78 5.96 2.24
CA ALA A 207 8.88 5.99 1.09
C ALA A 207 9.03 4.75 0.20
N ARG A 208 10.26 4.28 -0.03
CA ARG A 208 10.53 3.01 -0.75
C ARG A 208 9.96 1.81 0.00
N LYS A 209 10.30 1.67 1.29
CA LYS A 209 9.88 0.53 2.13
C LYS A 209 8.36 0.45 2.30
N SER A 210 7.65 1.55 2.12
CA SER A 210 6.19 1.60 2.21
C SER A 210 5.45 1.09 0.95
N HIS A 211 6.15 0.84 -0.17
CA HIS A 211 5.57 0.31 -1.42
C HIS A 211 4.29 1.05 -1.88
N GLY A 212 4.27 2.38 -1.72
CA GLY A 212 3.12 3.22 -2.10
C GLY A 212 1.99 3.29 -1.06
N SER A 213 2.21 2.75 0.15
CA SER A 213 1.30 2.85 1.29
C SER A 213 1.66 4.06 2.17
N VAL A 214 0.89 5.13 2.10
CA VAL A 214 1.08 6.31 2.96
C VAL A 214 0.96 5.96 4.45
N ARG A 215 0.03 5.05 4.79
CA ARG A 215 -0.18 4.61 6.18
C ARG A 215 1.05 3.90 6.75
N ASP A 216 1.67 3.02 5.96
CA ASP A 216 2.85 2.28 6.41
C ASP A 216 4.07 3.22 6.48
N ALA A 217 4.17 4.19 5.56
CA ALA A 217 5.18 5.25 5.61
C ALA A 217 5.06 6.10 6.89
N GLU A 218 3.85 6.58 7.21
CA GLU A 218 3.59 7.36 8.44
C GLU A 218 3.81 6.52 9.71
N SER A 219 3.51 5.21 9.69
CA SER A 219 3.78 4.30 10.81
C SER A 219 5.28 4.10 11.04
N LEU A 220 6.05 3.95 9.96
CA LEU A 220 7.50 3.80 10.04
C LEU A 220 8.16 5.10 10.51
N LEU A 221 7.70 6.26 10.04
CA LEU A 221 8.15 7.57 10.54
C LEU A 221 7.84 7.73 12.04
N ASP A 222 6.64 7.34 12.49
CA ASP A 222 6.23 7.38 13.90
C ASP A 222 7.19 6.57 14.78
N SER A 223 7.59 5.38 14.31
CA SER A 223 8.59 4.55 14.99
C SER A 223 9.95 5.24 15.08
N ILE A 224 10.41 5.87 14.01
CA ILE A 224 11.68 6.60 13.97
C ILE A 224 11.66 7.80 14.90
N LEU A 225 10.59 8.61 14.87
CA LEU A 225 10.44 9.77 15.75
C LEU A 225 10.33 9.39 17.23
N THR A 226 9.76 8.20 17.52
CA THR A 226 9.66 7.68 18.89
C THR A 226 11.01 7.13 19.38
N PHE A 227 11.81 6.54 18.48
CA PHE A 227 13.11 5.95 18.84
C PHE A 227 14.18 6.99 19.21
N SER A 228 14.14 8.17 18.59
CA SER A 228 15.19 9.19 18.78
C SER A 228 14.60 10.53 19.19
N ASP A 229 15.06 11.08 20.33
CA ASP A 229 14.73 12.43 20.79
C ASP A 229 15.69 13.49 20.24
N ALA A 230 16.64 13.11 19.37
CA ALA A 230 17.58 14.04 18.78
C ALA A 230 16.86 15.12 17.96
N PRO A 231 17.30 16.39 18.00
CA PRO A 231 16.69 17.47 17.21
C PRO A 231 16.83 17.29 15.73
N VAL A 232 17.84 16.53 15.28
CA VAL A 232 18.05 16.09 13.90
C VAL A 232 18.36 14.61 13.90
N ILE A 233 17.51 13.82 13.22
CA ILE A 233 17.70 12.38 13.09
C ILE A 233 18.51 12.11 11.83
N LYS A 234 19.65 11.43 11.99
CA LYS A 234 20.57 11.07 10.91
C LYS A 234 20.36 9.62 10.47
N ILE A 235 20.69 9.33 9.22
CA ILE A 235 20.51 7.98 8.64
C ILE A 235 21.24 6.90 9.45
N ASN A 236 22.43 7.20 9.97
CA ASN A 236 23.21 6.24 10.74
C ASN A 236 22.52 5.80 12.05
N ASP A 237 21.66 6.65 12.63
CA ASP A 237 20.96 6.37 13.88
C ASP A 237 19.82 5.37 13.69
N VAL A 238 19.24 5.31 12.47
CA VAL A 238 18.03 4.54 12.16
C VAL A 238 18.19 3.59 10.97
N ARG A 239 19.42 3.42 10.49
CA ARG A 239 19.74 2.58 9.31
C ARG A 239 19.23 1.16 9.46
N TRP A 240 19.34 0.58 10.64
CA TRP A 240 18.85 -0.76 10.97
C TRP A 240 17.33 -0.92 10.79
N LEU A 241 16.56 0.17 10.93
CA LEU A 241 15.11 0.15 10.77
C LEU A 241 14.69 0.30 9.30
N ILE A 242 15.50 1.01 8.49
CA ILE A 242 15.13 1.39 7.12
C ILE A 242 15.80 0.50 6.08
N SER A 243 17.08 0.16 6.26
CA SER A 243 17.93 -0.38 5.21
C SER A 243 18.62 -1.71 5.57
N ALA A 244 18.33 -2.31 6.73
CA ALA A 244 19.04 -3.52 7.13
C ALA A 244 18.83 -4.68 6.13
N GLU A 245 17.59 -4.88 5.67
CA GLU A 245 17.27 -5.89 4.65
C GLU A 245 17.73 -5.47 3.25
N ASP A 246 17.70 -4.16 2.92
CA ASP A 246 18.20 -3.65 1.63
C ASP A 246 19.70 -3.88 1.47
N ASP A 247 20.50 -3.61 2.53
CA ASP A 247 21.92 -3.86 2.51
C ASP A 247 22.24 -5.36 2.36
N LYS A 248 21.45 -6.22 3.02
CA LYS A 248 21.58 -7.68 2.91
C LYS A 248 21.15 -8.20 1.53
N ALA A 249 20.11 -7.63 0.96
CA ALA A 249 19.67 -7.96 -0.39
C ALA A 249 20.71 -7.55 -1.45
N LEU A 250 21.35 -6.40 -1.26
CA LEU A 250 22.45 -5.96 -2.14
C LEU A 250 23.68 -6.84 -2.00
N GLU A 251 24.07 -7.24 -0.76
CA GLU A 251 25.13 -8.20 -0.48
C GLU A 251 24.86 -9.56 -1.16
N LEU A 252 23.60 -10.01 -1.12
CA LEU A 252 23.19 -11.25 -1.79
C LEU A 252 23.29 -11.13 -3.31
N LEU A 253 22.82 -10.02 -3.90
CA LEU A 253 22.89 -9.77 -5.33
C LEU A 253 24.35 -9.73 -5.82
N GLU A 254 25.22 -9.01 -5.11
CA GLU A 254 26.64 -8.94 -5.42
C GLU A 254 27.30 -10.32 -5.36
N SER A 255 26.94 -11.14 -4.37
CA SER A 255 27.45 -12.50 -4.27
C SER A 255 26.99 -13.38 -5.43
N LEU A 256 25.70 -13.31 -5.83
CA LEU A 256 25.18 -14.04 -6.99
C LEU A 256 25.85 -13.62 -8.30
N CYS A 257 26.17 -12.34 -8.44
CA CYS A 257 26.83 -11.78 -9.61
C CYS A 257 28.37 -11.87 -9.56
N SER A 258 28.94 -12.49 -8.53
CA SER A 258 30.38 -12.65 -8.36
C SER A 258 30.91 -13.87 -9.12
N THR A 259 32.25 -14.03 -9.12
CA THR A 259 32.93 -15.23 -9.64
C THR A 259 32.68 -16.49 -8.80
N ARG A 260 32.06 -16.34 -7.63
CA ARG A 260 31.76 -17.43 -6.70
C ARG A 260 30.29 -17.41 -6.25
N PRO A 261 29.34 -17.60 -7.17
CA PRO A 261 27.91 -17.42 -6.86
C PRO A 261 27.39 -18.38 -5.78
N PHE A 262 28.03 -19.54 -5.57
CA PHE A 262 27.67 -20.49 -4.52
C PHE A 262 27.88 -19.95 -3.10
N GLU A 263 28.71 -18.90 -2.91
CA GLU A 263 28.86 -18.25 -1.61
C GLU A 263 27.56 -17.56 -1.13
N SER A 264 26.63 -17.26 -2.04
CA SER A 264 25.29 -16.74 -1.72
C SER A 264 24.49 -17.65 -0.78
N ILE A 265 24.69 -18.98 -0.86
CA ILE A 265 24.04 -19.96 0.02
C ILE A 265 24.55 -19.81 1.46
N LEU A 266 25.86 -19.57 1.64
CA LEU A 266 26.45 -19.33 2.97
C LEU A 266 25.96 -18.02 3.56
N LEU A 267 25.77 -16.98 2.73
CA LEU A 267 25.22 -15.70 3.16
C LEU A 267 23.79 -15.85 3.67
N VAL A 268 22.94 -16.62 2.99
CA VAL A 268 21.56 -16.86 3.43
C VAL A 268 21.54 -17.59 4.77
N SER A 269 22.40 -18.60 4.96
CA SER A 269 22.52 -19.27 6.25
C SER A 269 22.92 -18.29 7.37
N LYS A 270 23.87 -17.40 7.11
CA LYS A 270 24.28 -16.32 8.03
C LYS A 270 23.14 -15.35 8.34
N PHE A 271 22.41 -14.89 7.31
CA PHE A 271 21.26 -13.97 7.52
C PHE A 271 20.16 -14.61 8.34
N HIS A 272 19.92 -15.93 8.16
CA HIS A 272 18.98 -16.66 8.98
C HIS A 272 19.40 -16.71 10.45
N GLU A 273 20.68 -17.00 10.73
CA GLU A 273 21.24 -17.00 12.09
C GLU A 273 21.19 -15.62 12.75
N GLU A 274 21.36 -14.56 11.97
CA GLU A 274 21.22 -13.17 12.40
C GLU A 274 19.73 -12.76 12.60
N GLY A 275 18.76 -13.62 12.27
CA GLY A 275 17.33 -13.40 12.48
C GLY A 275 16.65 -12.52 11.42
N PHE A 276 17.26 -12.33 10.25
CA PHE A 276 16.65 -11.57 9.15
C PHE A 276 15.53 -12.35 8.47
N ASN A 277 14.56 -11.62 7.93
CA ASN A 277 13.50 -12.19 7.11
C ASN A 277 14.02 -12.53 5.71
N LEU A 278 14.33 -13.80 5.49
CA LEU A 278 14.90 -14.30 4.22
C LEU A 278 13.98 -14.05 3.03
N PHE A 279 12.67 -14.13 3.22
CA PHE A 279 11.69 -13.86 2.15
C PHE A 279 11.72 -12.39 1.73
N ALA A 280 11.82 -11.46 2.69
CA ALA A 280 11.97 -10.04 2.41
C ALA A 280 13.28 -9.75 1.66
N ILE A 281 14.39 -10.37 2.08
CA ILE A 281 15.70 -10.23 1.41
C ILE A 281 15.63 -10.76 -0.02
N ALA A 282 15.05 -11.93 -0.26
CA ALA A 282 14.91 -12.50 -1.60
C ALA A 282 14.09 -11.60 -2.53
N LYS A 283 12.97 -11.07 -2.04
CA LYS A 283 12.12 -10.14 -2.79
C LYS A 283 12.85 -8.85 -3.12
N LEU A 284 13.53 -8.26 -2.14
CA LEU A 284 14.35 -7.06 -2.33
C LEU A 284 15.51 -7.31 -3.31
N CYS A 285 16.13 -8.48 -3.28
CA CYS A 285 17.17 -8.87 -4.25
C CYS A 285 16.62 -8.90 -5.68
N ALA A 286 15.41 -9.41 -5.90
CA ALA A 286 14.74 -9.37 -7.20
C ALA A 286 14.41 -7.93 -7.64
N GLU A 287 13.96 -7.07 -6.71
CA GLU A 287 13.71 -5.66 -6.97
C GLU A 287 15.00 -4.91 -7.33
N LEU A 288 16.10 -5.14 -6.59
CA LEU A 288 17.43 -4.59 -6.88
C LEU A 288 17.97 -5.05 -8.24
N SER A 289 17.72 -6.31 -8.62
CA SER A 289 18.10 -6.82 -9.94
C SER A 289 17.35 -6.12 -11.07
N THR A 290 16.05 -5.81 -10.84
CA THR A 290 15.24 -5.02 -11.78
C THR A 290 15.78 -3.60 -11.91
N GLU A 291 16.15 -2.99 -10.78
CA GLU A 291 16.72 -1.64 -10.74
C GLU A 291 18.10 -1.59 -11.43
N ALA A 292 18.95 -2.60 -11.22
CA ALA A 292 20.24 -2.73 -11.90
C ALA A 292 20.07 -2.77 -13.44
N LEU A 293 19.06 -3.49 -13.94
CA LEU A 293 18.70 -3.47 -15.37
C LEU A 293 18.21 -2.11 -15.83
N GLN A 294 17.39 -1.41 -15.04
CA GLN A 294 16.90 -0.07 -15.39
C GLN A 294 18.02 0.96 -15.45
N ILE A 295 18.96 0.91 -14.48
CA ILE A 295 20.15 1.77 -14.47
C ILE A 295 21.03 1.50 -15.71
N SER A 296 21.18 0.25 -16.14
CA SER A 296 21.91 -0.10 -17.36
C SER A 296 21.28 0.45 -18.65
N LEU A 297 20.00 0.85 -18.59
CA LEU A 297 19.23 1.48 -19.67
C LEU A 297 19.07 3.01 -19.51
N ASP A 298 19.94 3.64 -18.72
CA ASP A 298 19.95 5.08 -18.44
C ASP A 298 18.66 5.63 -17.80
N LYS A 299 17.89 4.79 -17.10
CA LYS A 299 16.72 5.24 -16.36
C LYS A 299 17.11 5.83 -15.01
N GLU A 300 16.48 6.94 -14.63
CA GLU A 300 16.64 7.51 -13.28
C GLU A 300 16.25 6.51 -12.19
N SER A 301 17.09 6.45 -11.17
CA SER A 301 16.92 5.54 -10.02
C SER A 301 16.73 6.35 -8.73
N PHE A 302 15.90 5.83 -7.84
CA PHE A 302 15.62 6.44 -6.53
C PHE A 302 16.60 6.03 -5.42
N TYR A 303 17.59 5.19 -5.73
CA TYR A 303 18.64 4.78 -4.79
C TYR A 303 19.71 5.87 -4.57
N SER A 304 20.40 5.81 -3.43
CA SER A 304 21.52 6.71 -3.16
C SER A 304 22.64 6.55 -4.20
N ASP A 305 23.45 7.58 -4.43
CA ASP A 305 24.51 7.53 -5.43
C ASP A 305 25.51 6.40 -5.19
N SER A 306 25.77 6.06 -3.92
CA SER A 306 26.63 4.92 -3.56
C SER A 306 25.98 3.57 -3.94
N GLN A 307 24.70 3.40 -3.73
CA GLN A 307 23.97 2.19 -4.12
C GLN A 307 23.81 2.09 -5.64
N LYS A 308 23.50 3.20 -6.31
CA LYS A 308 23.47 3.27 -7.79
C LYS A 308 24.77 2.80 -8.41
N LYS A 309 25.91 3.29 -7.88
CA LYS A 309 27.22 2.89 -8.35
C LYS A 309 27.45 1.38 -8.18
N ARG A 310 27.14 0.84 -7.00
CA ARG A 310 27.24 -0.62 -6.72
C ARG A 310 26.34 -1.43 -7.67
N LEU A 311 25.07 -1.05 -7.83
CA LEU A 311 24.14 -1.73 -8.74
C LEU A 311 24.59 -1.69 -10.20
N PHE A 312 25.15 -0.54 -10.64
CA PHE A 312 25.69 -0.40 -11.98
C PHE A 312 26.95 -1.25 -12.19
N GLU A 313 27.84 -1.30 -11.21
CA GLU A 313 29.01 -2.18 -11.26
C GLU A 313 28.56 -3.66 -11.29
N THR A 314 27.61 -4.04 -10.45
CA THR A 314 27.06 -5.40 -10.42
C THR A 314 26.39 -5.79 -11.74
N SER A 315 25.63 -4.87 -12.37
CA SER A 315 24.98 -5.13 -13.67
C SER A 315 25.96 -5.39 -14.82
N LYS A 316 27.21 -4.92 -14.69
CA LYS A 316 28.26 -5.16 -15.68
C LYS A 316 29.00 -6.48 -15.52
N THR A 317 28.88 -7.14 -14.37
CA THR A 317 29.61 -8.38 -14.10
C THR A 317 28.93 -9.62 -14.67
N VAL A 318 27.65 -9.51 -15.03
CA VAL A 318 26.85 -10.65 -15.50
C VAL A 318 26.02 -10.27 -16.74
N ASP A 319 25.59 -11.27 -17.50
CA ASP A 319 24.69 -11.06 -18.64
C ASP A 319 23.29 -10.63 -18.17
N THR A 320 22.62 -9.84 -18.99
CA THR A 320 21.23 -9.41 -18.80
C THR A 320 20.28 -10.60 -18.56
N HIS A 321 20.49 -11.73 -19.25
CA HIS A 321 19.69 -12.93 -19.05
C HIS A 321 19.78 -13.48 -17.63
N TYR A 322 20.95 -13.44 -17.02
CA TYR A 322 21.11 -13.90 -15.65
C TYR A 322 20.39 -13.01 -14.63
N LEU A 323 20.43 -11.68 -14.82
CA LEU A 323 19.63 -10.78 -13.99
C LEU A 323 18.12 -11.05 -14.13
N LEU A 324 17.64 -11.38 -15.33
CA LEU A 324 16.25 -11.79 -15.54
C LEU A 324 15.92 -13.12 -14.86
N ASP A 325 16.87 -14.07 -14.83
CA ASP A 325 16.69 -15.34 -14.13
C ASP A 325 16.63 -15.13 -12.60
N ILE A 326 17.46 -14.25 -12.05
CA ILE A 326 17.37 -13.83 -10.63
C ILE A 326 15.97 -13.24 -10.33
N ILE A 327 15.50 -12.30 -11.15
CA ILE A 327 14.19 -11.66 -10.98
C ILE A 327 13.07 -12.72 -11.01
N ARG A 328 13.09 -13.65 -11.96
CA ARG A 328 12.06 -14.70 -12.09
C ARG A 328 12.09 -15.67 -10.92
N SER A 329 13.27 -16.15 -10.57
CA SER A 329 13.42 -17.19 -9.56
C SER A 329 13.12 -16.65 -8.15
N LEU A 330 13.72 -15.52 -7.76
CA LEU A 330 13.50 -14.93 -6.45
C LEU A 330 12.13 -14.24 -6.34
N GLY A 331 11.61 -13.65 -7.41
CA GLY A 331 10.30 -13.00 -7.43
C GLY A 331 9.11 -13.97 -7.33
N GLN A 332 9.31 -15.25 -7.63
CA GLN A 332 8.27 -16.29 -7.55
C GLN A 332 8.26 -17.07 -6.23
N ILE A 333 9.24 -16.84 -5.36
CA ILE A 333 9.31 -17.49 -4.05
C ILE A 333 8.07 -17.12 -3.25
N LYS A 334 7.27 -18.12 -2.86
CA LYS A 334 6.09 -17.96 -2.00
C LYS A 334 6.44 -18.38 -0.58
N TYR A 335 6.03 -17.55 0.37
CA TYR A 335 6.10 -17.95 1.78
C TYR A 335 5.20 -19.18 2.01
N SER A 336 5.80 -20.31 2.37
CA SER A 336 5.08 -21.48 2.85
C SER A 336 5.16 -21.47 4.38
N SER A 337 4.01 -21.47 5.04
CA SER A 337 3.92 -21.51 6.51
C SER A 337 4.44 -22.82 7.13
N LEU A 338 4.89 -23.76 6.30
CA LEU A 338 5.36 -25.09 6.69
C LEU A 338 6.88 -25.26 6.60
N SER A 339 7.60 -24.31 5.99
CA SER A 339 9.07 -24.32 5.91
C SER A 339 9.62 -22.97 6.42
N ASP A 340 10.80 -23.00 7.04
CA ASP A 340 11.53 -21.79 7.47
C ASP A 340 11.93 -20.87 6.29
N GLY A 341 11.52 -21.21 5.07
CA GLY A 341 11.87 -20.48 3.83
C GLY A 341 13.36 -20.57 3.47
N LYS A 342 14.20 -21.04 4.39
CA LYS A 342 15.66 -21.16 4.21
C LYS A 342 16.01 -22.19 3.15
N GLN A 343 15.45 -23.38 3.25
CA GLN A 343 15.72 -24.48 2.31
C GLN A 343 15.23 -24.14 0.90
N ASP A 344 14.04 -23.55 0.79
CA ASP A 344 13.49 -23.15 -0.51
C ASP A 344 14.38 -22.10 -1.18
N LEU A 345 14.87 -21.12 -0.41
CA LEU A 345 15.77 -20.09 -0.91
C LEU A 345 17.15 -20.67 -1.28
N GLU A 346 17.72 -21.56 -0.46
CA GLU A 346 19.00 -22.23 -0.73
C GLU A 346 18.95 -23.04 -2.03
N ILE A 347 17.84 -23.75 -2.31
CA ILE A 347 17.65 -24.49 -3.56
C ILE A 347 17.62 -23.54 -4.76
N VAL A 348 16.85 -22.47 -4.68
CA VAL A 348 16.76 -21.46 -5.76
C VAL A 348 18.12 -20.82 -6.03
N LEU A 349 18.88 -20.51 -4.96
CA LEU A 349 20.22 -19.94 -5.11
C LEU A 349 21.22 -20.93 -5.70
N ALA A 350 21.11 -22.22 -5.36
CA ALA A 350 21.95 -23.27 -5.96
C ALA A 350 21.68 -23.38 -7.47
N ASP A 351 20.42 -23.37 -7.89
CA ASP A 351 20.03 -23.40 -9.30
C ASP A 351 20.53 -22.18 -10.06
N LEU A 352 20.40 -20.98 -9.48
CA LEU A 352 20.93 -19.74 -10.05
C LEU A 352 22.46 -19.78 -10.17
N ALA A 353 23.16 -20.20 -9.12
CA ALA A 353 24.61 -20.30 -9.12
C ALA A 353 25.12 -21.32 -10.15
N TYR A 354 24.39 -22.42 -10.34
CA TYR A 354 24.71 -23.41 -11.35
C TYR A 354 24.51 -22.86 -12.77
N SER A 355 23.44 -22.11 -13.00
CA SER A 355 23.14 -21.55 -14.32
C SER A 355 24.23 -20.60 -14.81
N ILE A 356 24.79 -19.74 -13.95
CA ILE A 356 25.90 -18.85 -14.31
C ILE A 356 27.21 -19.61 -14.50
N SER A 357 27.47 -20.62 -13.66
CA SER A 357 28.71 -21.42 -13.73
C SER A 357 28.79 -22.30 -14.97
N SER A 358 27.66 -22.64 -15.57
CA SER A 358 27.53 -23.47 -16.77
C SER A 358 27.49 -22.71 -18.08
N GLN A 359 27.42 -21.36 -18.03
CA GLN A 359 27.56 -20.56 -19.24
C GLN A 359 29.03 -20.59 -19.72
N PRO A 360 29.29 -20.86 -21.02
CA PRO A 360 30.65 -20.80 -21.55
C PRO A 360 31.16 -19.36 -21.32
N SER A 361 32.32 -19.25 -20.67
CA SER A 361 32.97 -17.98 -20.34
C SER A 361 32.90 -17.03 -21.52
N VAL A 362 32.12 -15.96 -21.39
CA VAL A 362 32.24 -14.82 -22.28
C VAL A 362 33.62 -14.27 -22.00
N ALA A 363 34.55 -14.50 -22.93
CA ALA A 363 35.90 -13.97 -22.85
C ALA A 363 35.78 -12.43 -22.78
N TRP A 364 36.32 -11.88 -21.71
CA TRP A 364 36.48 -10.44 -21.46
C TRP A 364 37.54 -9.84 -22.37
#